data_b7860866fee987c2217eeca595d408fa
#
_entry.id   b7860866fee987c2217eeca595d408fa
#
_cell.length_a   1.000
_cell.length_b   1.000
_cell.length_c   1.000
_cell.angle_alpha   90.00
_cell.angle_beta   90.00
_cell.angle_gamma   90.00
#
_symmetry.space_group_name_H-M   'P 1'
#
loop_
_entity.id
_entity.type
_entity.pdbx_description
1 polymer ?
#
loop_
_entity_poly.entity_id
_entity_poly.type
_entity_poly.pdbx_seq_one_letter_code
_entity_poly.pdbx_strand_id
1 'polypeptide(L)'
;MASESFSKWVGLPGSEKAPAPGASVGEPTPADETFQVSIRVRRRTPLPPGPPKPGRHMSHAEYAAKHGADPADVKVVEGFAKHFGLTVASVLPAERTVILEGTTAAFSKAFRVELRTHRLRDETWYRGRQGTISIPDELKGIVVGVFGLDNRQVVWPMFRSGPIRRPAAAAGMKADAKATPAAAFQTPGTVTSFFPNELAAMYNFPDGTDGTGQTVGIVELGGGFRQQDLDAYFKKAGVDNPPSISVAKVPGGATNKPGPDDPDMPDVEVLLDMEVVGSAAPGAKMVMYFIKDGSDEQCLLGVTTAIHDPYAKNTILSLSWGGPEFEPGS
;
A
#
# COMPACT_ATOMS: atom_id res chain seq x y z
N MET A 1 0.45 3.47 -41.79
CA MET A 1 -0.23 2.60 -40.79
C MET A 1 -1.54 3.28 -40.46
N ALA A 2 -2.66 2.63 -40.75
CA ALA A 2 -3.99 3.19 -40.52
C ALA A 2 -4.18 3.47 -39.01
N SER A 3 -4.62 4.67 -38.68
CA SER A 3 -5.07 5.02 -37.31
C SER A 3 -6.24 4.10 -37.00
N GLU A 4 -6.05 3.11 -36.14
CA GLU A 4 -7.16 2.34 -35.57
C GLU A 4 -8.10 3.32 -34.86
N SER A 5 -9.24 3.56 -35.45
CA SER A 5 -10.27 4.41 -34.85
C SER A 5 -11.12 3.52 -33.97
N PHE A 6 -10.98 3.70 -32.63
CA PHE A 6 -11.88 3.07 -31.68
C PHE A 6 -13.31 3.58 -31.88
N SER A 7 -14.18 2.73 -32.41
CA SER A 7 -15.54 3.12 -32.82
C SER A 7 -16.58 2.87 -31.73
N LYS A 8 -16.37 1.83 -30.91
CA LYS A 8 -17.32 1.40 -29.88
C LYS A 8 -16.70 1.49 -28.50
N TRP A 9 -17.47 2.00 -27.54
CA TRP A 9 -17.05 2.19 -26.15
C TRP A 9 -17.98 1.47 -25.19
N VAL A 10 -17.43 0.98 -24.10
CA VAL A 10 -18.14 0.27 -23.05
C VAL A 10 -17.72 0.81 -21.68
N GLY A 11 -18.64 0.80 -20.72
CA GLY A 11 -18.29 1.12 -19.36
C GLY A 11 -17.42 0.03 -18.75
N LEU A 12 -16.40 0.43 -17.99
CA LEU A 12 -15.57 -0.49 -17.22
C LEU A 12 -16.32 -0.86 -15.94
N PRO A 13 -16.71 -2.13 -15.75
CA PRO A 13 -17.46 -2.54 -14.55
C PRO A 13 -16.68 -2.27 -13.26
N GLY A 14 -17.35 -1.81 -12.21
CA GLY A 14 -16.75 -1.51 -10.90
C GLY A 14 -15.91 -0.23 -10.88
N SER A 15 -16.01 0.60 -11.94
CA SER A 15 -15.30 1.88 -12.00
C SER A 15 -16.18 3.07 -11.63
N GLU A 16 -17.41 2.85 -11.20
CA GLU A 16 -18.31 3.91 -10.76
C GLU A 16 -17.69 4.67 -9.58
N LYS A 17 -17.68 6.00 -9.67
CA LYS A 17 -17.26 6.87 -8.56
C LYS A 17 -18.21 8.06 -8.41
N ALA A 18 -18.40 8.44 -7.15
CA ALA A 18 -19.01 9.70 -6.74
C ALA A 18 -17.95 10.57 -6.05
N PRO A 19 -18.17 11.88 -5.88
CA PRO A 19 -17.35 12.71 -5.01
C PRO A 19 -17.26 12.11 -3.60
N ALA A 20 -16.17 12.37 -2.89
CA ALA A 20 -16.09 11.99 -1.47
C ALA A 20 -17.24 12.66 -0.68
N PRO A 21 -17.79 12.00 0.37
CA PRO A 21 -18.87 12.56 1.17
C PRO A 21 -18.53 13.96 1.69
N GLY A 22 -19.39 14.93 1.35
CA GLY A 22 -19.20 16.32 1.76
C GLY A 22 -18.14 17.10 0.99
N ALA A 23 -17.55 16.53 -0.05
CA ALA A 23 -16.67 17.27 -0.94
C ALA A 23 -17.45 18.22 -1.84
N SER A 24 -16.91 19.41 -2.06
CA SER A 24 -17.39 20.33 -3.10
C SER A 24 -16.65 20.07 -4.41
N VAL A 25 -17.39 20.08 -5.52
CA VAL A 25 -16.84 19.95 -6.86
C VAL A 25 -16.36 21.31 -7.33
N GLY A 26 -15.07 21.43 -7.63
CA GLY A 26 -14.44 22.66 -8.09
C GLY A 26 -14.26 22.70 -9.61
N GLU A 27 -13.26 23.44 -10.05
CA GLU A 27 -12.95 23.67 -11.46
C GLU A 27 -12.41 22.41 -12.14
N PRO A 28 -12.47 22.33 -13.47
CA PRO A 28 -11.76 21.31 -14.22
C PRO A 28 -10.28 21.28 -13.86
N THR A 29 -9.70 20.10 -13.72
CA THR A 29 -8.25 19.94 -13.53
C THR A 29 -7.51 20.55 -14.72
N PRO A 30 -6.38 21.28 -14.52
CA PRO A 30 -5.61 21.86 -15.61
C PRO A 30 -5.30 20.82 -16.71
N ALA A 31 -5.58 21.19 -17.95
CA ALA A 31 -5.53 20.27 -19.10
C ALA A 31 -4.11 19.68 -19.34
N ASP A 32 -3.08 20.43 -18.98
CA ASP A 32 -1.66 20.13 -19.15
C ASP A 32 -1.01 19.49 -17.89
N GLU A 33 -1.75 19.35 -16.79
CA GLU A 33 -1.27 18.62 -15.62
C GLU A 33 -0.93 17.18 -16.00
N THR A 34 0.31 16.76 -15.71
CA THR A 34 0.82 15.42 -16.04
C THR A 34 0.81 14.51 -14.82
N PHE A 35 0.39 13.27 -14.99
CA PHE A 35 0.38 12.28 -13.93
C PHE A 35 0.42 10.86 -14.50
N GLN A 36 0.53 9.87 -13.63
CA GLN A 36 0.52 8.46 -14.00
C GLN A 36 -0.83 7.82 -13.68
N VAL A 37 -1.17 6.79 -14.46
CA VAL A 37 -2.37 5.98 -14.31
C VAL A 37 -1.99 4.52 -14.50
N SER A 38 -2.40 3.68 -13.57
CA SER A 38 -2.14 2.24 -13.58
C SER A 38 -3.29 1.47 -14.23
N ILE A 39 -3.02 0.81 -15.34
CA ILE A 39 -3.96 -0.05 -16.04
C ILE A 39 -3.75 -1.49 -15.56
N ARG A 40 -4.75 -2.05 -14.92
CA ARG A 40 -4.75 -3.45 -14.49
C ARG A 40 -5.30 -4.33 -15.60
N VAL A 41 -4.52 -5.30 -16.07
CA VAL A 41 -4.98 -6.27 -17.06
C VAL A 41 -5.36 -7.61 -16.42
N ARG A 42 -6.18 -8.38 -17.11
CA ARG A 42 -6.61 -9.71 -16.66
C ARG A 42 -5.40 -10.65 -16.46
N ARG A 43 -5.60 -11.71 -15.68
CA ARG A 43 -4.64 -12.80 -15.60
C ARG A 43 -4.66 -13.63 -16.89
N ARG A 44 -3.49 -14.07 -17.33
CA ARG A 44 -3.37 -15.03 -18.45
C ARG A 44 -4.17 -16.31 -18.14
N THR A 45 -4.05 -16.83 -16.96
CA THR A 45 -4.82 -17.97 -16.47
C THR A 45 -5.43 -17.60 -15.12
N PRO A 46 -6.72 -17.86 -14.88
CA PRO A 46 -7.36 -17.65 -13.59
C PRO A 46 -6.64 -18.41 -12.46
N LEU A 47 -6.75 -17.89 -11.25
CA LEU A 47 -6.29 -18.62 -10.07
C LEU A 47 -7.21 -19.84 -9.82
N PRO A 48 -6.68 -20.94 -9.27
CA PRO A 48 -7.50 -22.04 -8.80
C PRO A 48 -8.53 -21.55 -7.78
N PRO A 49 -9.74 -22.11 -7.76
CA PRO A 49 -10.72 -21.75 -6.75
C PRO A 49 -10.30 -22.23 -5.35
N GLY A 50 -10.62 -21.42 -4.34
CA GLY A 50 -10.36 -21.72 -2.93
C GLY A 50 -8.94 -21.35 -2.44
N PRO A 51 -8.69 -21.54 -1.15
CA PRO A 51 -7.39 -21.23 -0.56
C PRO A 51 -6.30 -22.19 -1.08
N PRO A 52 -5.04 -21.74 -1.14
CA PRO A 52 -3.93 -22.61 -1.51
C PRO A 52 -3.82 -23.79 -0.53
N LYS A 53 -3.44 -24.96 -1.05
CA LYS A 53 -3.18 -26.12 -0.19
C LYS A 53 -1.99 -25.86 0.71
N PRO A 54 -2.04 -26.16 2.01
CA PRO A 54 -0.91 -26.01 2.92
C PRO A 54 0.36 -26.66 2.38
N GLY A 55 1.49 -25.96 2.53
CA GLY A 55 2.80 -26.47 2.13
C GLY A 55 3.11 -26.44 0.63
N ARG A 56 2.20 -25.97 -0.22
CA ARG A 56 2.44 -25.82 -1.66
C ARG A 56 2.30 -24.37 -2.08
N HIS A 57 3.42 -23.64 -2.02
CA HIS A 57 3.50 -22.27 -2.52
C HIS A 57 4.05 -22.24 -3.94
N MET A 58 3.44 -21.42 -4.77
CA MET A 58 3.95 -21.16 -6.13
C MET A 58 5.09 -20.13 -6.00
N SER A 59 6.20 -20.38 -6.68
CA SER A 59 7.28 -19.38 -6.74
C SER A 59 6.82 -18.13 -7.52
N HIS A 60 7.47 -16.98 -7.29
CA HIS A 60 7.18 -15.75 -8.03
C HIS A 60 7.32 -15.95 -9.55
N ALA A 61 8.33 -16.71 -9.99
CA ALA A 61 8.55 -17.01 -11.41
C ALA A 61 7.41 -17.88 -12.00
N GLU A 62 7.00 -18.92 -11.28
CA GLU A 62 5.85 -19.76 -11.69
C GLU A 62 4.55 -18.97 -11.73
N TYR A 63 4.32 -18.11 -10.73
CA TYR A 63 3.15 -17.24 -10.70
C TYR A 63 3.15 -16.28 -11.88
N ALA A 64 4.25 -15.58 -12.12
CA ALA A 64 4.39 -14.63 -13.23
C ALA A 64 4.17 -15.32 -14.59
N ALA A 65 4.76 -16.50 -14.78
CA ALA A 65 4.60 -17.26 -16.01
C ALA A 65 3.17 -17.73 -16.25
N LYS A 66 2.46 -18.13 -15.21
CA LYS A 66 1.12 -18.74 -15.31
C LYS A 66 -0.01 -17.73 -15.17
N HIS A 67 0.09 -16.79 -14.23
CA HIS A 67 -0.98 -15.88 -13.84
C HIS A 67 -0.65 -14.40 -14.09
N GLY A 68 0.52 -14.07 -14.60
CA GLY A 68 0.87 -12.73 -15.00
C GLY A 68 0.04 -12.20 -16.16
N ALA A 69 0.37 -11.00 -16.65
CA ALA A 69 -0.23 -10.43 -17.84
C ALA A 69 0.12 -11.23 -19.09
N ASP A 70 -0.82 -11.36 -20.03
CA ASP A 70 -0.51 -11.87 -21.35
C ASP A 70 0.20 -10.77 -22.17
N PRO A 71 1.35 -11.04 -22.80
CA PRO A 71 2.02 -10.07 -23.65
C PRO A 71 1.15 -9.53 -24.80
N ALA A 72 0.19 -10.33 -25.29
CA ALA A 72 -0.74 -9.86 -26.31
C ALA A 72 -1.71 -8.82 -25.74
N ASP A 73 -2.23 -9.03 -24.53
CA ASP A 73 -3.09 -8.05 -23.86
C ASP A 73 -2.33 -6.75 -23.53
N VAL A 74 -1.05 -6.86 -23.14
CA VAL A 74 -0.19 -5.68 -22.91
C VAL A 74 -0.03 -4.87 -24.19
N LYS A 75 0.23 -5.52 -25.34
CA LYS A 75 0.35 -4.83 -26.64
C LYS A 75 -0.92 -4.09 -27.04
N VAL A 76 -2.10 -4.60 -26.72
CA VAL A 76 -3.37 -3.90 -26.97
C VAL A 76 -3.45 -2.61 -26.13
N VAL A 77 -3.03 -2.67 -24.87
CA VAL A 77 -2.96 -1.48 -23.99
C VAL A 77 -1.92 -0.47 -24.50
N GLU A 78 -0.75 -0.93 -24.96
CA GLU A 78 0.27 -0.07 -25.55
C GLU A 78 -0.23 0.63 -26.83
N GLY A 79 -0.98 -0.09 -27.68
CA GLY A 79 -1.64 0.47 -28.86
C GLY A 79 -2.65 1.55 -28.50
N PHE A 80 -3.47 1.30 -27.48
CA PHE A 80 -4.40 2.29 -26.92
C PHE A 80 -3.67 3.53 -26.39
N ALA A 81 -2.62 3.35 -25.59
CA ALA A 81 -1.82 4.44 -25.06
C ALA A 81 -1.28 5.33 -26.19
N LYS A 82 -0.67 4.72 -27.20
CA LYS A 82 -0.12 5.42 -28.37
C LYS A 82 -1.18 6.21 -29.13
N HIS A 83 -2.39 5.64 -29.32
CA HIS A 83 -3.49 6.30 -30.02
C HIS A 83 -3.92 7.60 -29.34
N PHE A 84 -3.94 7.63 -28.01
CA PHE A 84 -4.35 8.79 -27.23
C PHE A 84 -3.19 9.71 -26.80
N GLY A 85 -1.97 9.48 -27.29
CA GLY A 85 -0.80 10.28 -26.95
C GLY A 85 -0.32 10.10 -25.52
N LEU A 86 -0.61 8.92 -24.93
CA LEU A 86 -0.12 8.53 -23.63
C LEU A 86 1.22 7.78 -23.77
N THR A 87 2.11 7.96 -22.82
CA THR A 87 3.41 7.27 -22.77
C THR A 87 3.31 6.06 -21.85
N VAL A 88 3.87 4.92 -22.26
CA VAL A 88 4.04 3.75 -21.38
C VAL A 88 5.27 4.00 -20.52
N ALA A 89 5.05 4.32 -19.25
CA ALA A 89 6.11 4.57 -18.28
C ALA A 89 6.74 3.26 -17.76
N SER A 90 5.90 2.22 -17.58
CA SER A 90 6.38 0.91 -17.12
C SER A 90 5.40 -0.20 -17.47
N VAL A 91 5.93 -1.41 -17.66
CA VAL A 91 5.14 -2.65 -17.78
C VAL A 91 5.62 -3.62 -16.70
N LEU A 92 4.69 -4.06 -15.87
CA LEU A 92 4.92 -4.94 -14.72
C LEU A 92 4.12 -6.25 -14.93
N PRO A 93 4.65 -7.22 -15.71
CA PRO A 93 3.87 -8.38 -16.13
C PRO A 93 3.41 -9.28 -14.99
N ALA A 94 4.25 -9.51 -13.97
CA ALA A 94 3.89 -10.28 -12.80
C ALA A 94 2.74 -9.63 -12.01
N GLU A 95 2.77 -8.31 -11.91
CA GLU A 95 1.76 -7.49 -11.27
C GLU A 95 0.55 -7.22 -12.17
N ARG A 96 0.59 -7.62 -13.43
CA ARG A 96 -0.46 -7.38 -14.44
C ARG A 96 -0.82 -5.91 -14.58
N THR A 97 0.19 -5.03 -14.50
CA THR A 97 0.01 -3.59 -14.48
C THR A 97 0.81 -2.95 -15.62
N VAL A 98 0.17 -2.05 -16.35
CA VAL A 98 0.80 -1.14 -17.31
C VAL A 98 0.62 0.27 -16.77
N ILE A 99 1.72 0.96 -16.48
CA ILE A 99 1.70 2.35 -15.98
C ILE A 99 1.81 3.27 -17.20
N LEU A 100 0.79 4.10 -17.36
CA LEU A 100 0.73 5.13 -18.39
C LEU A 100 0.98 6.51 -17.79
N GLU A 101 1.65 7.36 -18.54
CA GLU A 101 1.87 8.76 -18.19
C GLU A 101 1.28 9.66 -19.27
N GLY A 102 0.65 10.75 -18.88
CA GLY A 102 0.06 11.69 -19.82
C GLY A 102 -0.56 12.88 -19.13
N THR A 103 -1.13 13.78 -19.95
CA THR A 103 -1.83 14.97 -19.48
C THR A 103 -3.27 14.67 -19.07
N THR A 104 -3.86 15.53 -18.24
CA THR A 104 -5.30 15.51 -17.94
C THR A 104 -6.15 15.44 -19.20
N ALA A 105 -5.85 16.26 -20.22
CA ALA A 105 -6.59 16.26 -21.47
C ALA A 105 -6.50 14.92 -22.21
N ALA A 106 -5.32 14.30 -22.25
CA ALA A 106 -5.11 12.99 -22.88
C ALA A 106 -5.90 11.89 -22.16
N PHE A 107 -5.81 11.83 -20.84
CA PHE A 107 -6.56 10.85 -20.03
C PHE A 107 -8.06 11.05 -20.09
N SER A 108 -8.54 12.30 -20.01
CA SER A 108 -9.98 12.62 -20.13
C SER A 108 -10.54 12.12 -21.46
N LYS A 109 -9.79 12.30 -22.56
CA LYS A 109 -10.15 11.80 -23.88
C LYS A 109 -10.08 10.28 -23.95
N ALA A 110 -9.01 9.68 -23.43
CA ALA A 110 -8.73 8.24 -23.49
C ALA A 110 -9.77 7.41 -22.71
N PHE A 111 -10.30 7.93 -21.61
CA PHE A 111 -11.24 7.21 -20.75
C PHE A 111 -12.65 7.81 -20.74
N ARG A 112 -12.88 8.86 -21.52
CA ARG A 112 -14.15 9.60 -21.61
C ARG A 112 -14.68 10.04 -20.24
N VAL A 113 -13.77 10.61 -19.43
CA VAL A 113 -14.07 11.12 -18.08
C VAL A 113 -13.78 12.61 -18.01
N GLU A 114 -14.55 13.30 -17.19
CA GLU A 114 -14.22 14.67 -16.78
C GLU A 114 -13.45 14.61 -15.47
N LEU A 115 -12.24 15.17 -15.45
CA LEU A 115 -11.40 15.28 -14.27
C LEU A 115 -11.53 16.69 -13.70
N ARG A 116 -11.90 16.77 -12.42
CA ARG A 116 -12.12 18.02 -11.70
C ARG A 116 -11.38 18.02 -10.37
N THR A 117 -11.06 19.21 -9.89
CA THR A 117 -10.61 19.37 -8.51
C THR A 117 -11.80 19.26 -7.57
N HIS A 118 -11.60 18.57 -6.46
CA HIS A 118 -12.58 18.43 -5.39
C HIS A 118 -11.95 18.91 -4.09
N ARG A 119 -12.73 19.63 -3.28
CA ARG A 119 -12.28 20.16 -1.99
C ARG A 119 -13.03 19.48 -0.86
N LEU A 120 -12.30 18.88 0.05
CA LEU A 120 -12.84 18.26 1.26
C LEU A 120 -13.15 19.31 2.33
N ARG A 121 -13.84 18.91 3.39
CA ARG A 121 -14.20 19.81 4.51
C ARG A 121 -13.01 20.32 5.30
N ASP A 122 -11.90 19.57 5.31
CA ASP A 122 -10.63 19.94 5.92
C ASP A 122 -9.75 20.80 5.01
N GLU A 123 -10.33 21.34 3.93
CA GLU A 123 -9.67 22.21 2.96
C GLU A 123 -8.64 21.49 2.06
N THR A 124 -8.46 20.17 2.18
CA THR A 124 -7.61 19.41 1.28
C THR A 124 -8.25 19.23 -0.10
N TRP A 125 -7.42 19.08 -1.12
CA TRP A 125 -7.84 18.96 -2.51
C TRP A 125 -7.42 17.64 -3.11
N TYR A 126 -8.26 17.09 -3.98
CA TYR A 126 -7.90 15.95 -4.80
C TYR A 126 -8.42 16.11 -6.22
N ARG A 127 -7.76 15.46 -7.19
CA ARG A 127 -8.28 15.28 -8.54
C ARG A 127 -9.25 14.12 -8.51
N GLY A 128 -10.48 14.37 -8.88
CA GLY A 128 -11.53 13.36 -8.86
C GLY A 128 -12.31 13.30 -10.16
N ARG A 129 -13.17 12.33 -10.25
CA ARG A 129 -14.13 12.12 -11.32
C ARG A 129 -15.48 11.63 -10.79
N GLN A 130 -16.49 11.71 -11.64
CA GLN A 130 -17.81 11.15 -11.37
C GLN A 130 -18.18 10.14 -12.47
N GLY A 131 -19.05 9.19 -12.13
CA GLY A 131 -19.55 8.19 -13.06
C GLY A 131 -18.56 7.09 -13.39
N THR A 132 -18.78 6.43 -14.50
CA THR A 132 -18.09 5.23 -14.97
C THR A 132 -16.99 5.60 -15.96
N ILE A 133 -15.84 4.94 -15.85
CA ILE A 133 -14.78 4.98 -16.86
C ILE A 133 -15.26 4.25 -18.12
N SER A 134 -15.10 4.85 -19.29
CA SER A 134 -15.35 4.19 -20.57
C SER A 134 -14.03 3.75 -21.20
N ILE A 135 -14.03 2.54 -21.74
CA ILE A 135 -12.91 1.96 -22.49
C ILE A 135 -13.38 1.53 -23.89
N PRO A 136 -12.50 1.50 -24.89
CA PRO A 136 -12.82 0.87 -26.19
C PRO A 136 -13.22 -0.60 -26.04
N ASP A 137 -14.13 -1.08 -26.91
CA ASP A 137 -14.61 -2.47 -26.86
C ASP A 137 -13.46 -3.49 -27.06
N GLU A 138 -12.38 -3.09 -27.73
CA GLU A 138 -11.14 -3.87 -27.90
C GLU A 138 -10.41 -4.14 -26.58
N LEU A 139 -10.60 -3.29 -25.57
CA LEU A 139 -10.05 -3.47 -24.21
C LEU A 139 -10.99 -4.23 -23.29
N LYS A 140 -12.22 -4.50 -23.73
CA LYS A 140 -13.22 -5.22 -22.92
C LYS A 140 -12.72 -6.62 -22.55
N GLY A 141 -12.75 -6.94 -21.28
CA GLY A 141 -12.27 -8.21 -20.75
C GLY A 141 -10.74 -8.34 -20.69
N ILE A 142 -9.99 -7.40 -21.28
CA ILE A 142 -8.54 -7.25 -21.10
C ILE A 142 -8.26 -6.37 -19.90
N VAL A 143 -8.78 -5.15 -19.89
CA VAL A 143 -8.65 -4.20 -18.78
C VAL A 143 -9.68 -4.54 -17.71
N VAL A 144 -9.21 -4.73 -16.48
CA VAL A 144 -10.03 -5.07 -15.32
C VAL A 144 -10.03 -3.97 -14.25
N GLY A 145 -9.22 -2.91 -14.44
CA GLY A 145 -9.17 -1.76 -13.54
C GLY A 145 -8.31 -0.64 -14.10
N VAL A 146 -8.64 0.59 -13.74
CA VAL A 146 -7.90 1.82 -14.06
C VAL A 146 -7.83 2.63 -12.78
N PHE A 147 -6.61 2.89 -12.29
CA PHE A 147 -6.33 3.55 -11.03
C PHE A 147 -5.45 4.78 -11.26
N GLY A 148 -5.63 5.83 -10.46
CA GLY A 148 -4.84 7.07 -10.55
C GLY A 148 -5.53 8.22 -11.30
N LEU A 149 -6.68 8.00 -11.96
CA LEU A 149 -7.52 9.11 -12.49
C LEU A 149 -8.11 9.95 -11.35
N ASP A 150 -8.44 9.31 -10.25
CA ASP A 150 -8.90 9.91 -9.00
C ASP A 150 -7.81 9.64 -7.95
N ASN A 151 -7.24 10.67 -7.37
CA ASN A 151 -6.14 10.56 -6.42
C ASN A 151 -6.54 10.88 -4.98
N ARG A 152 -7.87 10.79 -4.67
CA ARG A 152 -8.31 10.96 -3.28
C ARG A 152 -7.61 9.96 -2.37
N GLN A 153 -7.29 10.42 -1.18
CA GLN A 153 -6.82 9.54 -0.12
C GLN A 153 -7.96 8.64 0.34
N VAL A 154 -7.71 7.34 0.44
CA VAL A 154 -8.66 6.31 0.87
C VAL A 154 -8.18 5.53 2.10
N VAL A 155 -6.94 5.73 2.52
CA VAL A 155 -6.36 5.13 3.71
C VAL A 155 -5.64 6.18 4.55
N TRP A 156 -5.70 6.02 5.86
CA TRP A 156 -5.10 6.91 6.87
C TRP A 156 -4.35 6.07 7.90
N PRO A 157 -3.40 6.68 8.66
CA PRO A 157 -2.78 6.00 9.79
C PRO A 157 -3.84 5.76 10.87
N MET A 158 -3.83 4.56 11.45
CA MET A 158 -4.85 4.17 12.44
C MET A 158 -4.31 4.15 13.87
N PHE A 159 -3.14 4.73 14.11
CA PHE A 159 -2.56 4.87 15.44
C PHE A 159 -3.14 6.07 16.20
N ARG A 160 -2.93 6.06 17.51
CA ARG A 160 -3.21 7.21 18.39
C ARG A 160 -1.95 7.57 19.16
N SER A 161 -1.47 8.80 19.01
CA SER A 161 -0.40 9.36 19.83
C SER A 161 -0.96 9.96 21.13
N GLY A 162 -0.17 9.91 22.20
CA GLY A 162 -0.53 10.52 23.48
C GLY A 162 0.60 10.40 24.50
N PRO A 163 0.53 11.14 25.64
CA PRO A 163 1.55 11.08 26.66
C PRO A 163 1.59 9.67 27.28
N ILE A 164 2.71 8.98 27.12
CA ILE A 164 2.93 7.63 27.62
C ILE A 164 3.69 7.71 28.94
N ARG A 165 3.13 7.12 30.02
CA ARG A 165 3.82 6.90 31.29
C ARG A 165 4.01 5.41 31.51
N ARG A 166 5.24 4.94 31.51
CA ARG A 166 5.55 3.57 31.95
C ARG A 166 5.53 3.51 33.47
N PRO A 167 4.85 2.51 34.09
CA PRO A 167 5.00 2.26 35.53
C PRO A 167 6.46 1.93 35.86
N ALA A 168 6.97 2.47 36.96
CA ALA A 168 8.35 2.21 37.41
C ALA A 168 8.64 0.70 37.61
N ALA A 169 7.60 -0.10 37.89
CA ALA A 169 7.70 -1.55 38.09
C ALA A 169 7.92 -2.34 36.79
N ALA A 170 7.55 -1.79 35.61
CA ALA A 170 7.72 -2.48 34.34
C ALA A 170 9.16 -2.39 33.80
N ALA A 171 9.96 -1.45 34.28
CA ALA A 171 11.33 -1.22 33.79
C ALA A 171 12.35 -2.29 34.22
N GLY A 172 11.97 -3.29 35.02
CA GLY A 172 12.86 -4.36 35.53
C GLY A 172 12.35 -5.79 35.31
N MET A 173 11.20 -5.97 34.68
CA MET A 173 10.66 -7.32 34.45
C MET A 173 11.35 -7.93 33.22
N LYS A 174 12.37 -8.77 33.46
CA LYS A 174 12.66 -9.88 32.55
C LYS A 174 11.38 -10.71 32.48
N ALA A 175 10.98 -11.10 31.28
CA ALA A 175 9.79 -11.92 31.06
C ALA A 175 9.91 -13.25 31.82
N ASP A 176 9.47 -13.26 33.06
CA ASP A 176 9.23 -14.48 33.82
C ASP A 176 7.85 -14.96 33.41
N ALA A 177 7.76 -16.05 32.70
CA ALA A 177 6.56 -16.65 32.12
C ALA A 177 5.46 -17.06 33.15
N LYS A 178 5.56 -16.60 34.40
CA LYS A 178 4.62 -16.89 35.48
C LYS A 178 3.95 -15.68 36.11
N ALA A 179 4.19 -14.46 35.60
CA ALA A 179 3.54 -13.28 36.16
C ALA A 179 2.12 -13.13 35.60
N THR A 180 1.12 -13.29 36.45
CA THR A 180 -0.29 -13.06 36.10
C THR A 180 -0.53 -11.60 35.71
N PRO A 181 -1.19 -11.31 34.57
CA PRO A 181 -1.40 -9.96 34.02
C PRO A 181 -2.30 -9.04 34.86
N ALA A 182 -2.94 -9.58 35.91
CA ALA A 182 -4.00 -8.89 36.66
C ALA A 182 -3.53 -7.66 37.48
N ALA A 183 -2.25 -7.50 37.74
CA ALA A 183 -1.77 -6.41 38.57
C ALA A 183 -1.50 -5.08 37.85
N ALA A 184 -1.43 -5.10 36.50
CA ALA A 184 -1.06 -3.94 35.69
C ALA A 184 -2.25 -3.00 35.35
N PHE A 185 -3.50 -3.41 35.58
CA PHE A 185 -4.70 -2.71 35.13
C PHE A 185 -5.43 -1.86 36.18
N GLN A 186 -4.85 -1.55 37.32
CA GLN A 186 -5.63 -1.04 38.45
C GLN A 186 -5.50 0.45 38.76
N THR A 187 -4.96 1.31 37.92
CA THR A 187 -4.99 2.75 38.23
C THR A 187 -5.79 3.49 37.15
N PRO A 188 -7.00 4.03 37.48
CA PRO A 188 -7.74 4.87 36.55
C PRO A 188 -6.92 6.11 36.14
N GLY A 189 -6.69 6.31 34.86
CA GLY A 189 -6.00 7.47 34.33
C GLY A 189 -4.52 7.29 33.99
N THR A 190 -3.93 6.11 34.21
CA THR A 190 -2.55 5.83 33.77
C THR A 190 -2.56 4.90 32.59
N VAL A 191 -2.15 5.38 31.42
CA VAL A 191 -1.90 4.51 30.26
C VAL A 191 -0.61 3.76 30.52
N THR A 192 -0.69 2.45 30.71
CA THR A 192 0.46 1.57 30.82
C THR A 192 0.92 1.20 29.43
N SER A 193 2.17 1.52 29.08
CA SER A 193 2.78 1.11 27.83
C SER A 193 3.71 -0.08 28.03
N PHE A 194 3.72 -0.98 27.08
CA PHE A 194 4.57 -2.15 27.05
C PHE A 194 5.39 -2.15 25.74
N PHE A 195 6.57 -2.74 25.78
CA PHE A 195 7.26 -3.07 24.56
C PHE A 195 6.58 -4.27 23.87
N PRO A 196 6.67 -4.38 22.52
CA PRO A 196 6.01 -5.47 21.79
C PRO A 196 6.43 -6.87 22.25
N ASN A 197 7.68 -7.07 22.65
CA ASN A 197 8.15 -8.33 23.23
C ASN A 197 7.53 -8.64 24.59
N GLU A 198 7.23 -7.63 25.41
CA GLU A 198 6.48 -7.79 26.67
C GLU A 198 5.04 -8.23 26.37
N LEU A 199 4.41 -7.61 25.37
CA LEU A 199 3.07 -8.01 24.91
C LEU A 199 3.07 -9.43 24.32
N ALA A 200 4.07 -9.78 23.51
CA ALA A 200 4.20 -11.11 22.96
C ALA A 200 4.24 -12.18 24.06
N ALA A 201 4.96 -11.93 25.16
CA ALA A 201 4.97 -12.82 26.31
C ALA A 201 3.59 -12.92 27.00
N MET A 202 2.84 -11.79 27.13
CA MET A 202 1.48 -11.79 27.68
C MET A 202 0.48 -12.56 26.82
N TYR A 203 0.68 -12.58 25.52
CA TYR A 203 -0.16 -13.30 24.56
C TYR A 203 0.32 -14.73 24.28
N ASN A 204 1.28 -15.23 25.04
CA ASN A 204 1.81 -16.59 24.88
C ASN A 204 2.36 -16.85 23.47
N PHE A 205 3.13 -15.94 22.92
CA PHE A 205 3.83 -16.22 21.65
C PHE A 205 4.71 -17.45 21.84
N PRO A 206 4.83 -18.30 20.80
CA PRO A 206 5.57 -19.55 20.90
C PRO A 206 7.04 -19.33 21.29
N ASP A 207 7.53 -20.02 22.32
CA ASP A 207 8.92 -19.99 22.74
C ASP A 207 9.84 -20.50 21.62
N GLY A 208 11.03 -19.88 21.51
CA GLY A 208 12.05 -20.30 20.54
C GLY A 208 11.75 -19.90 19.08
N THR A 209 10.73 -19.06 18.84
CA THR A 209 10.45 -18.48 17.55
C THR A 209 10.86 -17.01 17.53
N ASP A 210 11.69 -16.62 16.57
CA ASP A 210 12.20 -15.25 16.43
C ASP A 210 12.02 -14.68 15.02
N GLY A 211 11.32 -15.40 14.14
CA GLY A 211 11.14 -15.01 12.74
C GLY A 211 12.31 -15.35 11.83
N THR A 212 13.32 -16.08 12.29
CA THR A 212 14.45 -16.54 11.44
C THR A 212 13.95 -17.23 10.18
N GLY A 213 14.48 -16.83 9.03
CA GLY A 213 14.09 -17.35 7.71
C GLY A 213 12.85 -16.65 7.10
N GLN A 214 12.17 -15.76 7.83
CA GLN A 214 11.07 -14.96 7.32
C GLN A 214 11.56 -13.63 6.76
N THR A 215 10.81 -13.09 5.81
CA THR A 215 10.96 -11.71 5.32
C THR A 215 9.62 -11.00 5.43
N VAL A 216 9.58 -9.92 6.17
CA VAL A 216 8.40 -9.09 6.36
C VAL A 216 8.52 -7.86 5.48
N GLY A 217 7.63 -7.74 4.49
CA GLY A 217 7.45 -6.51 3.74
C GLY A 217 6.52 -5.56 4.51
N ILE A 218 6.92 -4.30 4.67
CA ILE A 218 6.13 -3.28 5.35
C ILE A 218 5.84 -2.18 4.33
N VAL A 219 4.55 -1.85 4.15
CA VAL A 219 4.11 -0.83 3.18
C VAL A 219 3.70 0.43 3.93
N GLU A 220 4.37 1.55 3.61
CA GLU A 220 4.25 2.82 4.31
C GLU A 220 3.88 3.98 3.38
N LEU A 221 3.12 4.94 3.89
CA LEU A 221 2.71 6.15 3.17
C LEU A 221 3.69 7.30 3.43
N GLY A 222 4.72 7.40 2.59
CA GLY A 222 5.74 8.45 2.78
C GLY A 222 6.49 8.29 4.08
N GLY A 223 7.00 9.40 4.62
CA GLY A 223 7.79 9.39 5.84
C GLY A 223 9.13 8.67 5.70
N GLY A 224 9.65 8.20 6.82
CA GLY A 224 10.90 7.47 6.84
C GLY A 224 11.41 7.16 8.24
N PHE A 225 12.58 6.55 8.29
CA PHE A 225 13.26 6.20 9.53
C PHE A 225 14.75 6.54 9.47
N ARG A 226 15.33 6.79 10.63
CA ARG A 226 16.78 6.89 10.81
C ARG A 226 17.23 5.65 11.58
N GLN A 227 18.26 4.98 11.10
CA GLN A 227 18.78 3.76 11.72
C GLN A 227 19.12 3.96 13.20
N GLN A 228 19.68 5.12 13.55
CA GLN A 228 20.04 5.44 14.93
C GLN A 228 18.85 5.44 15.91
N ASP A 229 17.65 5.81 15.43
CA ASP A 229 16.44 5.86 16.25
C ASP A 229 15.96 4.43 16.55
N LEU A 230 15.98 3.57 15.54
CA LEU A 230 15.68 2.15 15.68
C LEU A 230 16.69 1.43 16.59
N ASP A 231 17.99 1.69 16.42
CA ASP A 231 19.03 1.10 17.26
C ASP A 231 18.84 1.49 18.74
N ALA A 232 18.49 2.76 18.98
CA ALA A 232 18.20 3.25 20.33
C ALA A 232 16.94 2.57 20.92
N TYR A 233 15.90 2.43 20.11
CA TYR A 233 14.66 1.75 20.51
C TYR A 233 14.89 0.27 20.83
N PHE A 234 15.48 -0.50 19.90
CA PHE A 234 15.73 -1.92 20.09
C PHE A 234 16.61 -2.22 21.30
N LYS A 235 17.64 -1.41 21.53
CA LYS A 235 18.46 -1.47 22.74
C LYS A 235 17.60 -1.28 24.00
N LYS A 236 16.70 -0.29 24.01
CA LYS A 236 15.81 0.00 25.14
C LYS A 236 14.76 -1.10 25.35
N ALA A 237 14.29 -1.73 24.27
CA ALA A 237 13.36 -2.85 24.30
C ALA A 237 14.03 -4.19 24.69
N GLY A 238 15.36 -4.24 24.79
CA GLY A 238 16.12 -5.45 25.09
C GLY A 238 16.20 -6.42 23.94
N VAL A 239 16.17 -5.92 22.69
CA VAL A 239 16.36 -6.71 21.47
C VAL A 239 17.83 -6.65 21.09
N ASP A 240 18.59 -7.72 21.41
CA ASP A 240 20.05 -7.75 21.23
C ASP A 240 20.46 -7.88 19.75
N ASN A 241 19.67 -8.58 18.93
CA ASN A 241 19.91 -8.81 17.52
C ASN A 241 18.71 -8.34 16.70
N PRO A 242 18.58 -7.03 16.43
CA PRO A 242 17.47 -6.51 15.66
C PRO A 242 17.51 -6.98 14.20
N PRO A 243 16.36 -7.00 13.50
CA PRO A 243 16.28 -7.46 12.12
C PRO A 243 17.11 -6.60 11.16
N SER A 244 17.58 -7.22 10.10
CA SER A 244 18.17 -6.46 8.98
C SER A 244 17.08 -5.74 8.20
N ILE A 245 17.36 -4.47 7.83
CA ILE A 245 16.40 -3.59 7.16
C ILE A 245 16.92 -3.23 5.77
N SER A 246 16.01 -3.24 4.80
CA SER A 246 16.27 -2.71 3.46
C SER A 246 15.06 -1.94 2.94
N VAL A 247 15.29 -1.11 1.92
CA VAL A 247 14.23 -0.31 1.27
C VAL A 247 14.14 -0.73 -0.18
N ALA A 248 12.96 -1.17 -0.61
CA ALA A 248 12.67 -1.51 -1.98
C ALA A 248 12.00 -0.33 -2.71
N LYS A 249 12.17 -0.27 -4.03
CA LYS A 249 11.58 0.78 -4.85
C LYS A 249 10.17 0.39 -5.28
N VAL A 250 9.19 1.24 -4.99
CA VAL A 250 7.83 1.18 -5.54
C VAL A 250 7.75 2.08 -6.76
N PRO A 251 7.19 1.64 -7.90
CA PRO A 251 6.99 2.50 -9.07
C PRO A 251 6.12 3.72 -8.72
N GLY A 252 6.61 4.92 -9.02
CA GLY A 252 5.91 6.17 -8.66
C GLY A 252 5.77 6.44 -7.17
N GLY A 253 6.33 5.59 -6.32
CA GLY A 253 6.28 5.70 -4.87
C GLY A 253 7.27 6.71 -4.28
N ALA A 254 7.28 6.80 -2.95
CA ALA A 254 8.21 7.60 -2.19
C ALA A 254 9.54 6.85 -1.91
N THR A 255 10.40 7.49 -1.17
CA THR A 255 11.67 6.93 -0.67
C THR A 255 11.72 7.11 0.84
N ASN A 256 12.62 6.41 1.53
CA ASN A 256 12.91 6.66 2.93
C ASN A 256 13.39 8.11 3.11
N LYS A 257 12.51 8.97 3.61
CA LYS A 257 12.77 10.40 3.80
C LYS A 257 12.15 10.86 5.12
N PRO A 258 12.82 10.61 6.25
CA PRO A 258 12.32 11.05 7.54
C PRO A 258 12.23 12.58 7.58
N GLY A 259 11.10 13.08 8.09
CA GLY A 259 10.83 14.50 8.30
C GLY A 259 11.45 15.04 9.58
N PRO A 260 11.07 16.25 9.99
CA PRO A 260 11.35 16.77 11.33
C PRO A 260 10.58 15.95 12.38
N ASP A 261 11.08 15.97 13.61
CA ASP A 261 10.45 15.26 14.74
C ASP A 261 9.10 15.91 15.10
N ASP A 262 8.04 15.36 14.50
CA ASP A 262 6.65 15.80 14.67
C ASP A 262 5.78 14.55 14.93
N PRO A 263 5.05 14.50 16.04
CA PRO A 263 4.24 13.32 16.40
C PRO A 263 3.10 13.02 15.44
N ASP A 264 2.72 13.98 14.59
CA ASP A 264 1.65 13.82 13.61
C ASP A 264 2.18 13.46 12.20
N MET A 265 3.52 13.29 12.07
CA MET A 265 4.15 12.95 10.80
C MET A 265 4.07 11.45 10.49
N PRO A 266 4.08 11.06 9.21
CA PRO A 266 4.10 9.66 8.78
C PRO A 266 5.24 8.83 9.39
N ASP A 267 6.34 9.46 9.79
CA ASP A 267 7.49 8.81 10.44
C ASP A 267 7.09 8.06 11.72
N VAL A 268 6.07 8.52 12.43
CA VAL A 268 5.58 7.86 13.65
C VAL A 268 5.01 6.49 13.33
N GLU A 269 4.21 6.37 12.26
CA GLU A 269 3.68 5.08 11.82
C GLU A 269 4.80 4.17 11.31
N VAL A 270 5.72 4.71 10.51
CA VAL A 270 6.88 3.96 10.00
C VAL A 270 7.69 3.35 11.14
N LEU A 271 8.02 4.15 12.16
CA LEU A 271 8.78 3.68 13.32
C LEU A 271 7.97 2.69 14.15
N LEU A 272 6.67 2.94 14.37
CA LEU A 272 5.79 2.04 15.12
C LEU A 272 5.76 0.64 14.50
N ASP A 273 5.54 0.54 13.19
CA ASP A 273 5.48 -0.73 12.48
C ASP A 273 6.82 -1.47 12.54
N MET A 274 7.92 -0.77 12.28
CA MET A 274 9.26 -1.35 12.33
C MET A 274 9.64 -1.82 13.73
N GLU A 275 9.31 -1.05 14.76
CA GLU A 275 9.58 -1.35 16.16
C GLU A 275 8.77 -2.56 16.65
N VAL A 276 7.51 -2.64 16.26
CA VAL A 276 6.64 -3.78 16.61
C VAL A 276 7.11 -5.05 15.92
N VAL A 277 7.31 -5.01 14.59
CA VAL A 277 7.78 -6.18 13.83
C VAL A 277 9.17 -6.62 14.32
N GLY A 278 10.10 -5.67 14.51
CA GLY A 278 11.46 -5.98 14.90
C GLY A 278 11.58 -6.53 16.33
N SER A 279 10.68 -6.12 17.22
CA SER A 279 10.65 -6.65 18.60
C SER A 279 9.98 -8.03 18.67
N ALA A 280 8.96 -8.27 17.85
CA ALA A 280 8.23 -9.54 17.85
C ALA A 280 8.95 -10.64 17.03
N ALA A 281 9.71 -10.27 16.01
CA ALA A 281 10.40 -11.18 15.09
C ALA A 281 11.83 -10.69 14.77
N PRO A 282 12.72 -10.61 15.78
CA PRO A 282 14.06 -10.03 15.62
C PRO A 282 14.96 -10.77 14.62
N GLY A 283 14.75 -12.06 14.39
CA GLY A 283 15.47 -12.86 13.40
C GLY A 283 14.96 -12.73 11.96
N ALA A 284 13.85 -12.02 11.72
CA ALA A 284 13.32 -11.78 10.39
C ALA A 284 14.14 -10.74 9.63
N LYS A 285 13.91 -10.67 8.31
CA LYS A 285 14.34 -9.52 7.49
C LYS A 285 13.17 -8.58 7.33
N MET A 286 13.40 -7.27 7.38
CA MET A 286 12.39 -6.25 7.05
C MET A 286 12.70 -5.57 5.71
N VAL A 287 11.69 -5.41 4.88
CA VAL A 287 11.80 -4.70 3.60
C VAL A 287 10.72 -3.64 3.55
N MET A 288 11.13 -2.38 3.47
CA MET A 288 10.24 -1.22 3.47
C MET A 288 9.83 -0.86 2.05
N TYR A 289 8.54 -0.60 1.84
CA TYR A 289 7.94 -0.20 0.57
C TYR A 289 7.21 1.13 0.79
N PHE A 290 7.85 2.23 0.40
CA PHE A 290 7.26 3.57 0.57
C PHE A 290 6.38 3.92 -0.63
N ILE A 291 5.09 4.11 -0.41
CA ILE A 291 4.16 4.67 -1.39
C ILE A 291 4.04 6.18 -1.21
N LYS A 292 3.63 6.88 -2.27
CA LYS A 292 3.62 8.34 -2.30
C LYS A 292 2.50 8.95 -1.46
N ASP A 293 1.33 8.34 -1.53
CA ASP A 293 0.11 8.81 -0.90
C ASP A 293 -0.86 7.65 -0.67
N GLY A 294 -1.96 7.92 0.03
CA GLY A 294 -3.00 6.94 0.36
C GLY A 294 -4.06 6.75 -0.72
N SER A 295 -3.76 7.02 -1.99
CA SER A 295 -4.70 6.79 -3.10
C SER A 295 -4.83 5.30 -3.46
N ASP A 296 -5.93 4.95 -4.11
CA ASP A 296 -6.17 3.58 -4.63
C ASP A 296 -4.99 3.06 -5.47
N GLU A 297 -4.40 3.92 -6.30
CA GLU A 297 -3.29 3.55 -7.18
C GLU A 297 -2.03 3.22 -6.39
N GLN A 298 -1.64 4.09 -5.47
CA GLN A 298 -0.43 3.92 -4.70
C GLN A 298 -0.52 2.73 -3.75
N CYS A 299 -1.67 2.52 -3.11
CA CYS A 299 -1.92 1.33 -2.30
C CYS A 299 -1.81 0.04 -3.15
N LEU A 300 -2.40 0.03 -4.35
CA LEU A 300 -2.30 -1.10 -5.27
C LEU A 300 -0.84 -1.37 -5.66
N LEU A 301 -0.09 -0.33 -6.03
CA LEU A 301 1.31 -0.46 -6.45
C LEU A 301 2.19 -0.94 -5.29
N GLY A 302 2.06 -0.36 -4.10
CA GLY A 302 2.83 -0.76 -2.92
C GLY A 302 2.63 -2.24 -2.59
N VAL A 303 1.38 -2.66 -2.45
CA VAL A 303 1.04 -4.06 -2.12
C VAL A 303 1.48 -5.02 -3.23
N THR A 304 1.24 -4.70 -4.51
CA THR A 304 1.60 -5.61 -5.60
C THR A 304 3.11 -5.69 -5.79
N THR A 305 3.83 -4.57 -5.63
CA THR A 305 5.30 -4.57 -5.67
C THR A 305 5.86 -5.44 -4.54
N ALA A 306 5.35 -5.29 -3.32
CA ALA A 306 5.80 -6.10 -2.18
C ALA A 306 5.51 -7.61 -2.37
N ILE A 307 4.34 -7.97 -2.93
CA ILE A 307 3.98 -9.37 -3.23
C ILE A 307 4.89 -9.97 -4.31
N HIS A 308 5.26 -9.19 -5.31
CA HIS A 308 5.98 -9.68 -6.50
C HIS A 308 7.48 -9.37 -6.49
N ASP A 309 8.02 -8.84 -5.38
CA ASP A 309 9.45 -8.53 -5.28
C ASP A 309 10.29 -9.82 -5.36
N PRO A 310 11.04 -10.03 -6.47
CA PRO A 310 11.80 -11.25 -6.67
C PRO A 310 13.07 -11.31 -5.81
N TYR A 311 13.50 -10.19 -5.25
CA TYR A 311 14.71 -10.07 -4.44
C TYR A 311 14.40 -10.26 -2.95
N ALA A 312 13.40 -9.57 -2.45
CA ALA A 312 12.96 -9.66 -1.06
C ALA A 312 12.31 -11.01 -0.77
N LYS A 313 11.47 -11.51 -1.67
CA LYS A 313 10.69 -12.74 -1.51
C LYS A 313 9.92 -12.74 -0.19
N ASN A 314 9.18 -11.64 0.03
CA ASN A 314 8.40 -11.46 1.24
C ASN A 314 7.50 -12.66 1.52
N THR A 315 7.54 -13.15 2.74
CA THR A 315 6.69 -14.25 3.23
C THR A 315 5.46 -13.70 3.98
N ILE A 316 5.57 -12.49 4.50
CA ILE A 316 4.54 -11.77 5.26
C ILE A 316 4.50 -10.33 4.75
N LEU A 317 3.31 -9.73 4.70
CA LEU A 317 3.15 -8.30 4.49
C LEU A 317 2.45 -7.67 5.70
N SER A 318 2.95 -6.53 6.14
CA SER A 318 2.32 -5.64 7.12
C SER A 318 1.85 -4.38 6.43
N LEU A 319 0.63 -3.94 6.77
CA LEU A 319 0.03 -2.72 6.27
C LEU A 319 -0.87 -2.15 7.36
N SER A 320 -0.43 -1.10 8.04
CA SER A 320 -1.13 -0.48 9.17
C SER A 320 -2.02 0.71 8.76
N TRP A 321 -2.20 0.88 7.47
CA TRP A 321 -3.01 1.94 6.89
C TRP A 321 -4.37 1.40 6.49
N GLY A 322 -5.42 2.09 6.85
CA GLY A 322 -6.78 1.65 6.58
C GLY A 322 -7.76 2.80 6.45
N GLY A 323 -8.99 2.46 6.14
CA GLY A 323 -10.11 3.40 6.09
C GLY A 323 -11.41 2.68 6.43
N PRO A 324 -12.47 3.44 6.75
CA PRO A 324 -13.77 2.85 6.96
C PRO A 324 -14.28 2.22 5.66
N GLU A 325 -15.00 1.10 5.79
CA GLU A 325 -15.78 0.58 4.68
C GLU A 325 -16.92 1.57 4.38
N PHE A 326 -16.97 2.04 3.15
CA PHE A 326 -18.10 2.85 2.69
C PHE A 326 -19.10 1.93 2.00
N GLU A 327 -20.36 2.02 2.37
CA GLU A 327 -21.41 1.36 1.59
C GLU A 327 -21.43 1.96 0.17
N PRO A 328 -21.61 1.13 -0.87
CA PRO A 328 -21.76 1.61 -2.24
C PRO A 328 -22.93 2.63 -2.29
N GLY A 329 -22.62 3.91 -2.51
CA GLY A 329 -23.59 4.98 -2.62
C GLY A 329 -23.76 5.89 -1.38
N SER A 330 -22.94 5.74 -0.33
CA SER A 330 -22.89 6.66 0.80
C SER A 330 -21.88 7.80 0.59
#